data_172b745b38904d84a035a6814aa6d891
#
_entry.id   172b745b38904d84a035a6814aa6d891
#
_cell.length_a   1.000
_cell.length_b   1.000
_cell.length_c   1.000
_cell.angle_alpha   90.00
_cell.angle_beta   90.00
_cell.angle_gamma   90.00
#
_symmetry.space_group_name_H-M   'P 1'
#
loop_
_entity.id
_entity.type
_entity.pdbx_description
1 polymer ?
#
loop_
_entity_poly.entity_id
_entity_poly.type
_entity_poly.pdbx_seq_one_letter_code
_entity_poly.pdbx_strand_id
1 'polypeptide(L)'
;LLLVVRNQTDYNWLQAKRDLRYKLPFQWREITYTNLYVCPWNYVQAHYTPFLYYAHRQGVLLYCKDSFYFRRPKRPCNFEEAYCDAKSYFDTFKPLADLSINLAQAGSPKYPNEIRWAAFMTAKAAILYYKMLYYVYHNEPFDHDDPLILHERMRTLSTELMLLFDDTHAARNTTLACLKSFARKTFEERKFMLHPFELKEHMARIVRMGEIVTKYCEKRLELYKPMREE
;
A
#
# COMPACT_ATOMS: atom_id res chain seq x y z
N LEU A 1 -11.29 -1.47 8.22
CA LEU A 1 -12.05 -0.78 9.28
C LEU A 1 -11.71 0.71 9.25
N LEU A 2 -12.72 1.55 9.08
CA LEU A 2 -12.60 3.01 9.20
C LEU A 2 -13.00 3.42 10.62
N LEU A 3 -12.12 4.12 11.31
CA LEU A 3 -12.37 4.74 12.61
C LEU A 3 -12.27 6.26 12.45
N VAL A 4 -13.42 6.94 12.58
CA VAL A 4 -13.47 8.40 12.62
C VAL A 4 -13.45 8.84 14.07
N VAL A 5 -12.53 9.72 14.42
CA VAL A 5 -12.34 10.19 15.80
C VAL A 5 -12.57 11.69 15.91
N ARG A 6 -12.85 12.14 17.14
CA ARG A 6 -13.08 13.55 17.42
C ARG A 6 -11.82 14.36 17.14
N ASN A 7 -11.99 15.58 16.65
CA ASN A 7 -10.88 16.52 16.46
C ASN A 7 -10.22 16.81 17.81
N GLN A 8 -8.97 16.41 17.93
CA GLN A 8 -8.10 16.82 19.02
C GLN A 8 -6.81 17.38 18.39
N THR A 9 -6.45 18.57 18.77
CA THR A 9 -5.34 19.32 18.19
C THR A 9 -3.96 18.70 18.42
N ASP A 10 -3.83 17.88 19.48
CA ASP A 10 -2.54 17.34 19.92
C ASP A 10 -2.41 15.82 19.81
N TYR A 11 -3.26 15.17 19.02
CA TYR A 11 -3.26 13.72 18.95
C TYR A 11 -2.38 13.21 17.82
N ASN A 12 -1.33 12.45 18.20
CA ASN A 12 -0.49 11.76 17.23
C ASN A 12 -1.22 10.52 16.66
N TRP A 13 -1.74 10.65 15.44
CA TRP A 13 -2.51 9.63 14.71
C TRP A 13 -1.78 8.30 14.57
N LEU A 14 -0.48 8.37 14.34
CA LEU A 14 0.36 7.19 14.20
C LEU A 14 0.44 6.43 15.54
N GLN A 15 0.50 7.18 16.63
CA GLN A 15 0.49 6.60 17.97
C GLN A 15 -0.87 5.96 18.30
N ALA A 16 -1.96 6.65 18.03
CA ALA A 16 -3.31 6.12 18.22
C ALA A 16 -3.53 4.81 17.47
N LYS A 17 -3.07 4.76 16.22
CA LYS A 17 -3.15 3.57 15.39
C LYS A 17 -2.33 2.41 15.96
N ARG A 18 -1.14 2.69 16.47
CA ARG A 18 -0.31 1.70 17.16
C ARG A 18 -1.00 1.19 18.42
N ASP A 19 -1.48 2.10 19.26
CA ASP A 19 -2.13 1.78 20.53
C ASP A 19 -3.38 0.94 20.33
N LEU A 20 -4.21 1.29 19.35
CA LEU A 20 -5.39 0.49 18.98
C LEU A 20 -5.00 -0.90 18.49
N ARG A 21 -3.96 -1.01 17.66
CA ARG A 21 -3.48 -2.30 17.18
C ARG A 21 -2.97 -3.20 18.31
N TYR A 22 -2.32 -2.63 19.32
CA TYR A 22 -1.84 -3.37 20.49
C TYR A 22 -2.95 -3.73 21.48
N LYS A 23 -4.00 -2.91 21.57
CA LYS A 23 -5.16 -3.16 22.44
C LYS A 23 -6.15 -4.16 21.89
N LEU A 24 -6.10 -4.46 20.59
CA LEU A 24 -6.93 -5.53 20.02
C LEU A 24 -6.49 -6.90 20.59
N PRO A 25 -7.43 -7.76 21.03
CA PRO A 25 -7.12 -9.11 21.48
C PRO A 25 -6.26 -9.86 20.47
N PHE A 26 -5.32 -10.66 20.93
CA PHE A 26 -4.37 -11.40 20.07
C PHE A 26 -5.09 -12.21 18.98
N GLN A 27 -6.21 -12.84 19.33
CA GLN A 27 -7.09 -13.58 18.42
C GLN A 27 -7.60 -12.72 17.24
N TRP A 28 -7.88 -11.44 17.50
CA TRP A 28 -8.30 -10.50 16.47
C TRP A 28 -7.14 -10.00 15.59
N ARG A 29 -5.92 -10.03 16.11
CA ARG A 29 -4.72 -9.67 15.34
C ARG A 29 -4.36 -10.72 14.32
N GLU A 30 -4.66 -12.00 14.60
CA GLU A 30 -4.37 -13.13 13.70
C GLU A 30 -5.49 -13.39 12.69
N ILE A 31 -6.76 -13.28 13.11
CA ILE A 31 -7.92 -13.63 12.29
C ILE A 31 -8.32 -12.47 11.36
N THR A 32 -8.16 -11.24 11.81
CA THR A 32 -8.54 -10.08 11.02
C THR A 32 -7.30 -9.31 10.60
N TYR A 33 -6.82 -9.53 9.41
CA TYR A 33 -5.96 -8.60 8.68
C TYR A 33 -6.72 -7.30 8.39
N THR A 34 -7.37 -6.76 9.41
CA THR A 34 -8.23 -5.60 9.28
C THR A 34 -7.35 -4.38 9.09
N ASN A 35 -7.33 -3.84 7.91
CA ASN A 35 -6.75 -2.54 7.67
C ASN A 35 -7.50 -1.51 8.50
N LEU A 36 -6.86 -1.01 9.54
CA LEU A 36 -7.42 0.05 10.36
C LEU A 36 -7.04 1.40 9.76
N TYR A 37 -8.01 2.09 9.21
CA TYR A 37 -7.89 3.47 8.77
C TYR A 37 -8.46 4.38 9.86
N VAL A 38 -7.64 5.26 10.42
CA VAL A 38 -8.04 6.18 11.48
C VAL A 38 -7.90 7.60 10.95
N CYS A 39 -8.97 8.38 10.98
CA CYS A 39 -8.94 9.77 10.56
C CYS A 39 -9.77 10.67 11.48
N PRO A 40 -9.38 11.94 11.66
CA PRO A 40 -10.19 12.91 12.37
C PRO A 40 -11.38 13.37 11.55
N TRP A 41 -12.44 13.82 12.23
CA TRP A 41 -13.61 14.32 11.56
C TRP A 41 -13.35 15.54 10.68
N ASN A 42 -12.51 16.48 11.13
CA ASN A 42 -12.11 17.63 10.32
C ASN A 42 -11.40 17.20 9.02
N TYR A 43 -10.59 16.14 9.07
CA TYR A 43 -9.96 15.57 7.89
C TYR A 43 -11.01 15.02 6.91
N VAL A 44 -11.98 14.23 7.42
CA VAL A 44 -13.10 13.72 6.60
C VAL A 44 -13.88 14.85 5.94
N GLN A 45 -14.09 15.97 6.66
CA GLN A 45 -14.79 17.13 6.11
C GLN A 45 -13.99 17.90 5.05
N ALA A 46 -12.68 17.96 5.20
CA ALA A 46 -11.78 18.65 4.28
C ALA A 46 -11.42 17.79 3.04
N HIS A 47 -11.28 16.49 3.25
CA HIS A 47 -10.76 15.53 2.25
C HIS A 47 -11.73 14.36 2.09
N TYR A 48 -12.91 14.61 1.52
CA TYR A 48 -13.88 13.56 1.28
C TYR A 48 -13.51 12.77 0.03
N THR A 49 -12.50 11.91 0.19
CA THR A 49 -11.98 11.06 -0.88
C THR A 49 -12.98 9.98 -1.32
N PRO A 50 -12.85 9.39 -2.51
CA PRO A 50 -13.68 8.26 -2.94
C PRO A 50 -13.66 7.09 -1.97
N PHE A 51 -12.53 6.83 -1.31
CA PHE A 51 -12.44 5.81 -0.26
C PHE A 51 -13.39 6.11 0.91
N LEU A 52 -13.37 7.33 1.42
CA LEU A 52 -14.26 7.75 2.51
C LEU A 52 -15.73 7.78 2.08
N TYR A 53 -15.99 8.19 0.84
CA TYR A 53 -17.34 8.18 0.25
C TYR A 53 -17.91 6.76 0.23
N TYR A 54 -17.16 5.77 -0.28
CA TYR A 54 -17.62 4.39 -0.31
C TYR A 54 -17.73 3.78 1.07
N ALA A 55 -16.76 4.03 1.95
CA ALA A 55 -16.82 3.57 3.33
C ALA A 55 -18.07 4.08 4.04
N HIS A 56 -18.48 5.32 3.75
CA HIS A 56 -19.68 5.93 4.32
C HIS A 56 -20.98 5.37 3.72
N ARG A 57 -21.04 5.10 2.41
CA ARG A 57 -22.26 4.62 1.73
C ARG A 57 -22.48 3.11 1.84
N GLN A 58 -21.42 2.33 1.79
CA GLN A 58 -21.47 0.87 1.68
C GLN A 58 -20.92 0.17 2.94
N GLY A 59 -20.27 0.93 3.82
CA GLY A 59 -19.74 0.40 5.06
C GLY A 59 -20.85 0.05 6.05
N VAL A 60 -20.60 -0.96 6.86
CA VAL A 60 -21.48 -1.32 7.98
C VAL A 60 -21.03 -0.52 9.20
N LEU A 61 -21.95 0.25 9.78
CA LEU A 61 -21.71 0.96 11.02
C LEU A 61 -21.68 -0.02 12.19
N LEU A 62 -20.49 -0.24 12.74
CA LEU A 62 -20.31 -1.16 13.89
C LEU A 62 -20.53 -0.46 15.23
N TYR A 63 -20.12 0.79 15.34
CA TYR A 63 -20.24 1.58 16.57
C TYR A 63 -20.26 3.08 16.27
N CYS A 64 -21.13 3.80 16.95
CA CYS A 64 -21.16 5.25 16.94
C CYS A 64 -21.48 5.78 18.34
N LYS A 65 -20.58 6.58 18.91
CA LYS A 65 -20.80 7.23 20.18
C LYS A 65 -21.69 8.47 20.04
N ASP A 66 -21.59 9.13 18.88
CA ASP A 66 -22.26 10.39 18.58
C ASP A 66 -22.75 10.37 17.12
N SER A 67 -24.07 10.36 16.93
CA SER A 67 -24.68 10.32 15.58
C SER A 67 -24.27 11.49 14.68
N PHE A 68 -23.74 12.57 15.25
CA PHE A 68 -23.28 13.72 14.50
C PHE A 68 -22.11 13.38 13.56
N TYR A 69 -21.21 12.49 13.97
CA TYR A 69 -20.03 12.13 13.20
C TYR A 69 -20.33 11.26 11.97
N PHE A 70 -21.53 10.72 11.88
CA PHE A 70 -21.96 9.92 10.74
C PHE A 70 -22.84 10.69 9.75
N ARG A 71 -22.99 11.98 9.94
CA ARG A 71 -23.66 12.81 8.94
C ARG A 71 -22.75 12.93 7.70
N ARG A 72 -23.40 12.87 6.54
CA ARG A 72 -22.70 13.07 5.26
C ARG A 72 -21.88 14.36 5.29
N PRO A 73 -20.62 14.35 4.87
CA PRO A 73 -19.84 15.57 4.72
C PRO A 73 -20.57 16.59 3.87
N LYS A 74 -20.42 17.87 4.20
CA LYS A 74 -21.09 18.96 3.49
C LYS A 74 -20.59 19.11 2.05
N ARG A 75 -19.32 18.78 1.80
CA ARG A 75 -18.74 18.81 0.46
C ARG A 75 -19.01 17.47 -0.24
N PRO A 76 -19.49 17.50 -1.49
CA PRO A 76 -19.57 16.28 -2.29
C PRO A 76 -18.16 15.72 -2.55
N CYS A 77 -18.06 14.44 -2.80
CA CYS A 77 -16.83 13.86 -3.31
C CYS A 77 -16.65 14.29 -4.78
N ASN A 78 -15.52 14.92 -5.08
CA ASN A 78 -15.18 15.28 -6.45
C ASN A 78 -14.49 14.06 -7.12
N PHE A 79 -15.27 13.24 -7.78
CA PHE A 79 -14.76 12.04 -8.45
C PHE A 79 -13.91 12.34 -9.67
N GLU A 80 -14.15 13.45 -10.34
CA GLU A 80 -13.36 13.85 -11.50
C GLU A 80 -11.94 14.26 -11.08
N GLU A 81 -11.82 15.12 -10.08
CA GLU A 81 -10.52 15.47 -9.50
C GLU A 81 -9.79 14.23 -8.98
N ALA A 82 -10.48 13.38 -8.22
CA ALA A 82 -9.93 12.14 -7.69
C ALA A 82 -9.46 11.18 -8.79
N TYR A 83 -10.17 11.11 -9.91
CA TYR A 83 -9.74 10.35 -11.09
C TYR A 83 -8.48 10.94 -11.72
N CYS A 84 -8.47 12.26 -11.95
CA CYS A 84 -7.34 12.93 -12.56
C CYS A 84 -6.07 12.75 -11.72
N ASP A 85 -6.18 12.90 -10.41
CA ASP A 85 -5.07 12.71 -9.48
C ASP A 85 -4.60 11.26 -9.46
N ALA A 86 -5.51 10.30 -9.32
CA ALA A 86 -5.19 8.88 -9.32
C ALA A 86 -4.55 8.43 -10.65
N LYS A 87 -5.07 8.94 -11.77
CA LYS A 87 -4.55 8.65 -13.12
C LYS A 87 -3.16 9.24 -13.32
N SER A 88 -2.95 10.49 -12.92
CA SER A 88 -1.64 11.14 -12.97
C SER A 88 -0.60 10.39 -12.15
N TYR A 89 -0.98 9.94 -10.96
CA TYR A 89 -0.11 9.16 -10.09
C TYR A 89 0.21 7.77 -10.70
N PHE A 90 -0.79 7.11 -11.26
CA PHE A 90 -0.61 5.84 -11.99
C PHE A 90 0.35 6.00 -13.16
N ASP A 91 0.13 7.02 -14.02
CA ASP A 91 0.93 7.27 -15.20
C ASP A 91 2.38 7.68 -14.88
N THR A 92 2.61 8.22 -13.68
CA THR A 92 3.96 8.57 -13.21
C THR A 92 4.66 7.37 -12.57
N PHE A 93 3.99 6.65 -11.68
CA PHE A 93 4.64 5.63 -10.86
C PHE A 93 4.78 4.29 -11.56
N LYS A 94 3.84 3.92 -12.44
CA LYS A 94 3.94 2.67 -13.22
C LYS A 94 5.22 2.61 -14.06
N PRO A 95 5.52 3.59 -14.94
CA PRO A 95 6.76 3.57 -15.73
C PRO A 95 8.02 3.54 -14.87
N LEU A 96 8.03 4.24 -13.72
CA LEU A 96 9.17 4.24 -12.80
C LEU A 96 9.38 2.88 -12.14
N ALA A 97 8.30 2.20 -11.76
CA ALA A 97 8.36 0.85 -11.20
C ALA A 97 8.82 -0.16 -12.26
N ASP A 98 8.26 -0.10 -13.47
CA ASP A 98 8.64 -0.94 -14.61
C ASP A 98 10.11 -0.72 -14.98
N LEU A 99 10.57 0.53 -15.03
CA LEU A 99 11.98 0.84 -15.28
C LEU A 99 12.88 0.26 -14.20
N SER A 100 12.49 0.37 -12.93
CA SER A 100 13.28 -0.16 -11.81
C SER A 100 13.46 -1.67 -11.92
N ILE A 101 12.41 -2.43 -12.20
CA ILE A 101 12.53 -3.88 -12.34
C ILE A 101 13.28 -4.28 -13.62
N ASN A 102 13.11 -3.57 -14.72
CA ASN A 102 13.83 -3.80 -15.96
C ASN A 102 15.34 -3.56 -15.78
N LEU A 103 15.73 -2.50 -15.06
CA LEU A 103 17.12 -2.24 -14.72
C LEU A 103 17.71 -3.35 -13.82
N ALA A 104 16.92 -3.86 -12.87
CA ALA A 104 17.34 -5.00 -12.04
C ALA A 104 17.61 -6.25 -12.89
N GLN A 105 16.80 -6.50 -13.92
CA GLN A 105 16.91 -7.68 -14.81
C GLN A 105 18.01 -7.54 -15.86
N ALA A 106 18.26 -6.34 -16.36
CA ALA A 106 19.20 -6.11 -17.46
C ALA A 106 20.65 -6.46 -17.11
N GLY A 107 21.01 -6.40 -15.83
CA GLY A 107 22.39 -6.58 -15.38
C GLY A 107 22.89 -8.02 -15.36
N SER A 108 22.06 -9.06 -15.43
CA SER A 108 22.47 -10.45 -15.15
C SER A 108 23.55 -10.52 -14.07
N PRO A 109 23.27 -10.06 -12.84
CA PRO A 109 24.28 -9.65 -11.87
C PRO A 109 25.21 -10.81 -11.52
N LYS A 110 26.49 -10.66 -11.85
CA LYS A 110 27.55 -11.64 -11.58
C LYS A 110 28.42 -11.24 -10.40
N TYR A 111 28.59 -9.93 -10.22
CA TYR A 111 29.45 -9.39 -9.19
C TYR A 111 28.65 -8.88 -7.98
N PRO A 112 29.21 -8.89 -6.77
CA PRO A 112 28.51 -8.50 -5.56
C PRO A 112 27.85 -7.10 -5.62
N ASN A 113 28.50 -6.13 -6.26
CA ASN A 113 27.96 -4.78 -6.40
C ASN A 113 26.78 -4.72 -7.36
N GLU A 114 26.79 -5.51 -8.43
CA GLU A 114 25.68 -5.63 -9.38
C GLU A 114 24.48 -6.30 -8.73
N ILE A 115 24.73 -7.37 -7.93
CA ILE A 115 23.70 -8.06 -7.15
C ILE A 115 23.05 -7.09 -6.16
N ARG A 116 23.84 -6.28 -5.47
CA ARG A 116 23.31 -5.26 -4.54
C ARG A 116 22.44 -4.25 -5.27
N TRP A 117 22.92 -3.72 -6.39
CA TRP A 117 22.18 -2.75 -7.18
C TRP A 117 20.85 -3.34 -7.69
N ALA A 118 20.87 -4.54 -8.25
CA ALA A 118 19.69 -5.22 -8.74
C ALA A 118 18.69 -5.51 -7.59
N ALA A 119 19.17 -5.92 -6.41
CA ALA A 119 18.35 -6.12 -5.22
C ALA A 119 17.68 -4.80 -4.78
N PHE A 120 18.43 -3.71 -4.75
CA PHE A 120 17.89 -2.38 -4.43
C PHE A 120 16.83 -1.94 -5.44
N MET A 121 17.08 -2.09 -6.73
CA MET A 121 16.11 -1.74 -7.78
C MET A 121 14.85 -2.61 -7.71
N THR A 122 14.99 -3.89 -7.37
CA THR A 122 13.86 -4.80 -7.13
C THR A 122 12.99 -4.32 -5.97
N ALA A 123 13.61 -3.90 -4.86
CA ALA A 123 12.90 -3.34 -3.73
C ALA A 123 12.21 -2.01 -4.06
N LYS A 124 12.87 -1.15 -4.83
CA LYS A 124 12.28 0.11 -5.30
C LYS A 124 11.06 -0.11 -6.19
N ALA A 125 11.12 -1.06 -7.12
CA ALA A 125 9.97 -1.43 -7.94
C ALA A 125 8.77 -1.86 -7.08
N ALA A 126 8.98 -2.73 -6.10
CA ALA A 126 7.94 -3.18 -5.18
C ALA A 126 7.30 -2.02 -4.40
N ILE A 127 8.11 -1.11 -3.86
CA ILE A 127 7.65 0.07 -3.13
C ILE A 127 6.80 0.98 -4.04
N LEU A 128 7.27 1.24 -5.26
CA LEU A 128 6.57 2.09 -6.22
C LEU A 128 5.21 1.48 -6.64
N TYR A 129 5.16 0.17 -6.92
CA TYR A 129 3.90 -0.52 -7.22
C TYR A 129 2.92 -0.43 -6.06
N TYR A 130 3.35 -0.63 -4.81
CA TYR A 130 2.47 -0.51 -3.65
C TYR A 130 1.99 0.92 -3.42
N LYS A 131 2.87 1.91 -3.53
CA LYS A 131 2.49 3.33 -3.39
C LYS A 131 1.49 3.73 -4.46
N MET A 132 1.70 3.30 -5.71
CA MET A 132 0.78 3.51 -6.81
C MET A 132 -0.59 2.89 -6.51
N LEU A 133 -0.63 1.62 -6.11
CA LEU A 133 -1.86 0.93 -5.76
C LEU A 133 -2.59 1.63 -4.60
N TYR A 134 -1.86 2.02 -3.56
CA TYR A 134 -2.43 2.73 -2.42
C TYR A 134 -3.05 4.05 -2.86
N TYR A 135 -2.34 4.86 -3.64
CA TYR A 135 -2.84 6.16 -4.10
C TYR A 135 -4.09 6.03 -4.97
N VAL A 136 -4.09 5.10 -5.92
CA VAL A 136 -5.25 4.86 -6.80
C VAL A 136 -6.50 4.46 -6.01
N TYR A 137 -6.34 3.75 -4.89
CA TYR A 137 -7.47 3.32 -4.07
C TYR A 137 -7.92 4.35 -3.02
N HIS A 138 -6.99 5.14 -2.47
CA HIS A 138 -7.26 6.03 -1.34
C HIS A 138 -7.21 7.51 -1.69
N ASN A 139 -6.64 7.89 -2.85
CA ASN A 139 -6.34 9.28 -3.25
C ASN A 139 -5.47 10.02 -2.22
N GLU A 140 -4.57 9.31 -1.58
CA GLU A 140 -3.68 9.85 -0.57
C GLU A 140 -2.28 9.26 -0.74
N PRO A 141 -1.21 10.06 -0.56
CA PRO A 141 0.14 9.53 -0.54
C PRO A 141 0.37 8.64 0.68
N PHE A 142 1.22 7.66 0.54
CA PHE A 142 1.63 6.81 1.65
C PHE A 142 3.10 7.05 1.99
N ASP A 143 3.36 7.59 3.18
CA ASP A 143 4.67 8.09 3.59
C ASP A 143 5.65 7.01 4.09
N HIS A 144 5.40 5.75 3.81
CA HIS A 144 6.29 4.67 4.19
C HIS A 144 6.96 4.01 2.99
N ASP A 145 8.25 3.69 3.13
CA ASP A 145 9.05 2.94 2.17
C ASP A 145 9.35 1.50 2.66
N ASP A 146 8.58 1.00 3.62
CA ASP A 146 8.73 -0.36 4.12
C ASP A 146 7.81 -1.32 3.36
N PRO A 147 8.34 -2.25 2.54
CA PRO A 147 7.53 -3.18 1.74
C PRO A 147 6.59 -4.04 2.58
N LEU A 148 6.97 -4.39 3.82
CA LEU A 148 6.11 -5.15 4.73
C LEU A 148 4.88 -4.34 5.14
N ILE A 149 5.08 -3.06 5.52
CA ILE A 149 4.00 -2.18 5.92
C ILE A 149 3.07 -1.92 4.74
N LEU A 150 3.63 -1.68 3.55
CA LEU A 150 2.89 -1.48 2.32
C LEU A 150 2.06 -2.73 1.95
N HIS A 151 2.67 -3.91 2.00
CA HIS A 151 1.96 -5.17 1.74
C HIS A 151 0.82 -5.39 2.72
N GLU A 152 1.04 -5.25 4.02
CA GLU A 152 0.01 -5.38 5.05
C GLU A 152 -1.20 -4.47 4.80
N ARG A 153 -0.98 -3.32 4.17
CA ARG A 153 -2.05 -2.39 3.81
C ARG A 153 -2.83 -2.81 2.59
N MET A 154 -2.13 -3.37 1.59
CA MET A 154 -2.70 -3.57 0.26
C MET A 154 -3.12 -5.01 -0.02
N ARG A 155 -2.65 -5.99 0.75
CA ARG A 155 -2.93 -7.42 0.51
C ARG A 155 -4.41 -7.79 0.53
N THR A 156 -5.22 -7.04 1.28
CA THR A 156 -6.67 -7.28 1.37
C THR A 156 -7.45 -6.85 0.13
N LEU A 157 -6.84 -6.09 -0.77
CA LEU A 157 -7.46 -5.67 -2.03
C LEU A 157 -7.52 -6.79 -3.06
N SER A 158 -6.63 -7.78 -2.95
CA SER A 158 -6.50 -8.84 -3.95
C SER A 158 -6.02 -10.14 -3.32
N THR A 159 -6.79 -11.21 -3.53
CA THR A 159 -6.34 -12.56 -3.16
C THR A 159 -5.07 -12.95 -3.92
N GLU A 160 -4.94 -12.56 -5.21
CA GLU A 160 -3.74 -12.80 -6.01
C GLU A 160 -2.51 -12.14 -5.38
N LEU A 161 -2.64 -10.88 -4.91
CA LEU A 161 -1.55 -10.14 -4.25
C LEU A 161 -1.21 -10.72 -2.88
N MET A 162 -2.22 -11.14 -2.12
CA MET A 162 -2.04 -11.80 -0.83
C MET A 162 -1.24 -13.10 -1.00
N LEU A 163 -1.66 -13.97 -1.92
CA LEU A 163 -1.05 -15.29 -2.15
C LEU A 163 0.36 -15.19 -2.76
N LEU A 164 0.67 -14.11 -3.48
CA LEU A 164 1.98 -13.90 -4.08
C LEU A 164 3.11 -13.86 -3.06
N PHE A 165 2.81 -13.37 -1.85
CA PHE A 165 3.75 -13.22 -0.74
C PHE A 165 3.34 -14.01 0.51
N ASP A 166 2.39 -14.92 0.38
CA ASP A 166 1.99 -15.82 1.46
C ASP A 166 3.02 -16.95 1.59
N ASP A 167 4.15 -16.57 2.14
CA ASP A 167 5.18 -17.53 2.53
C ASP A 167 4.71 -18.13 3.86
N THR A 168 4.26 -19.38 3.80
CA THR A 168 3.87 -20.17 4.97
C THR A 168 4.90 -20.05 6.10
N HIS A 169 4.44 -20.01 7.33
CA HIS A 169 5.10 -19.74 8.62
C HIS A 169 6.55 -20.22 8.85
N ALA A 170 7.16 -21.02 7.98
CA ALA A 170 8.49 -21.55 8.14
C ALA A 170 9.61 -20.64 7.64
N ALA A 171 9.34 -19.69 6.78
CA ALA A 171 10.37 -18.87 6.17
C ALA A 171 10.35 -17.43 6.70
N ARG A 172 11.06 -17.18 7.78
CA ARG A 172 11.44 -15.81 8.20
C ARG A 172 12.25 -15.04 7.15
N ASN A 173 12.62 -15.70 6.05
CA ASN A 173 13.25 -15.13 4.87
C ASN A 173 12.24 -14.95 3.74
N THR A 174 11.12 -14.32 4.03
CA THR A 174 10.11 -14.00 3.03
C THR A 174 10.66 -12.99 2.03
N THR A 175 10.19 -13.05 0.79
CA THR A 175 10.54 -12.05 -0.23
C THR A 175 10.37 -10.61 0.31
N LEU A 176 9.30 -10.33 1.07
CA LEU A 176 9.06 -9.01 1.65
C LEU A 176 10.11 -8.60 2.69
N ALA A 177 10.57 -9.54 3.53
CA ALA A 177 11.64 -9.29 4.50
C ALA A 177 12.98 -9.00 3.78
N CYS A 178 13.28 -9.76 2.72
CA CYS A 178 14.42 -9.50 1.86
C CYS A 178 14.34 -8.12 1.20
N LEU A 179 13.20 -7.78 0.58
CA LEU A 179 12.97 -6.46 -0.03
C LEU A 179 13.13 -5.32 0.97
N LYS A 180 12.63 -5.47 2.20
CA LYS A 180 12.86 -4.51 3.28
C LYS A 180 14.33 -4.33 3.58
N SER A 181 15.08 -5.42 3.66
CA SER A 181 16.53 -5.40 3.86
C SER A 181 17.23 -4.71 2.68
N PHE A 182 16.85 -5.03 1.43
CA PHE A 182 17.42 -4.45 0.23
C PHE A 182 17.18 -2.92 0.16
N ALA A 183 15.99 -2.45 0.54
CA ALA A 183 15.66 -1.04 0.52
C ALA A 183 16.51 -0.19 1.49
N ARG A 184 16.98 -0.78 2.59
CA ARG A 184 17.69 -0.08 3.66
C ARG A 184 19.20 -0.28 3.67
N LYS A 185 19.67 -1.48 3.33
CA LYS A 185 21.01 -1.95 3.68
C LYS A 185 21.96 -2.13 2.51
N THR A 186 21.48 -2.08 1.27
CA THR A 186 22.25 -2.44 0.08
C THR A 186 23.53 -1.66 -0.12
N PHE A 187 23.62 -0.44 0.40
CA PHE A 187 24.82 0.39 0.27
C PHE A 187 25.64 0.51 1.55
N GLU A 188 25.08 0.16 2.71
CA GLU A 188 25.72 0.37 4.01
C GLU A 188 26.44 -0.87 4.55
N GLU A 189 26.01 -2.10 4.22
CA GLU A 189 26.59 -3.31 4.78
C GLU A 189 27.64 -3.96 3.87
N ARG A 190 28.88 -4.05 4.36
CA ARG A 190 29.98 -4.74 3.69
C ARG A 190 29.76 -6.26 3.53
N LYS A 191 28.82 -6.85 4.28
CA LYS A 191 28.52 -8.29 4.31
C LYS A 191 27.15 -8.62 3.70
N PHE A 192 26.77 -7.94 2.62
CA PHE A 192 25.57 -8.32 1.90
C PHE A 192 25.83 -9.59 1.09
N MET A 193 25.23 -10.69 1.52
CA MET A 193 25.32 -11.99 0.84
C MET A 193 23.92 -12.35 0.34
N LEU A 194 23.72 -12.32 -0.95
CA LEU A 194 22.52 -12.79 -1.64
C LEU A 194 22.94 -13.62 -2.83
N HIS A 195 22.41 -14.82 -2.94
CA HIS A 195 22.71 -15.66 -4.07
C HIS A 195 21.99 -15.16 -5.33
N PRO A 196 22.64 -15.12 -6.52
CA PRO A 196 22.00 -14.65 -7.76
C PRO A 196 20.69 -15.37 -8.11
N PHE A 197 20.57 -16.63 -7.75
CA PHE A 197 19.35 -17.42 -7.96
C PHE A 197 18.19 -16.89 -7.12
N GLU A 198 18.41 -16.62 -5.83
CA GLU A 198 17.39 -16.05 -4.93
C GLU A 198 16.93 -14.67 -5.40
N LEU A 199 17.87 -13.84 -5.89
CA LEU A 199 17.52 -12.56 -6.46
C LEU A 199 16.62 -12.70 -7.69
N LYS A 200 16.89 -13.68 -8.57
CA LYS A 200 16.01 -13.94 -9.73
C LYS A 200 14.59 -14.33 -9.33
N GLU A 201 14.45 -15.14 -8.29
CA GLU A 201 13.12 -15.48 -7.76
C GLU A 201 12.39 -14.25 -7.20
N HIS A 202 13.08 -13.40 -6.45
CA HIS A 202 12.49 -12.14 -5.97
C HIS A 202 12.10 -11.23 -7.12
N MET A 203 12.94 -11.05 -8.13
CA MET A 203 12.62 -10.27 -9.32
C MET A 203 11.39 -10.81 -10.05
N ALA A 204 11.30 -12.13 -10.26
CA ALA A 204 10.15 -12.76 -10.90
C ALA A 204 8.83 -12.50 -10.13
N ARG A 205 8.87 -12.57 -8.80
CA ARG A 205 7.71 -12.22 -7.95
C ARG A 205 7.33 -10.75 -8.09
N ILE A 206 8.29 -9.83 -8.19
CA ILE A 206 7.98 -8.40 -8.37
C ILE A 206 7.45 -8.09 -9.76
N VAL A 207 7.90 -8.77 -10.80
CA VAL A 207 7.28 -8.69 -12.14
C VAL A 207 5.81 -9.10 -12.05
N ARG A 208 5.53 -10.26 -11.44
CA ARG A 208 4.15 -10.73 -11.26
C ARG A 208 3.31 -9.76 -10.40
N MET A 209 3.90 -9.18 -9.37
CA MET A 209 3.26 -8.12 -8.58
C MET A 209 2.87 -6.93 -9.46
N GLY A 210 3.75 -6.48 -10.34
CA GLY A 210 3.50 -5.38 -11.27
C GLY A 210 2.28 -5.63 -12.16
N GLU A 211 2.14 -6.85 -12.70
CA GLU A 211 0.97 -7.25 -13.50
C GLU A 211 -0.33 -7.18 -12.68
N ILE A 212 -0.31 -7.77 -11.47
CA ILE A 212 -1.47 -7.78 -10.58
C ILE A 212 -1.86 -6.35 -10.19
N VAL A 213 -0.91 -5.55 -9.73
CA VAL A 213 -1.14 -4.17 -9.30
C VAL A 213 -1.67 -3.31 -10.44
N THR A 214 -1.09 -3.42 -11.64
CA THR A 214 -1.56 -2.70 -12.83
C THR A 214 -3.02 -3.04 -13.12
N LYS A 215 -3.38 -4.32 -13.21
CA LYS A 215 -4.75 -4.81 -13.41
C LYS A 215 -5.74 -4.20 -12.40
N TYR A 216 -5.36 -4.16 -11.12
CA TYR A 216 -6.23 -3.62 -10.07
C TYR A 216 -6.34 -2.10 -10.12
N CYS A 217 -5.26 -1.39 -10.43
CA CYS A 217 -5.29 0.06 -10.62
C CYS A 217 -6.17 0.45 -11.82
N GLU A 218 -6.00 -0.21 -12.96
CA GLU A 218 -6.82 0.03 -14.17
C GLU A 218 -8.30 -0.21 -13.88
N LYS A 219 -8.64 -1.35 -13.26
CA LYS A 219 -10.01 -1.63 -12.84
C LYS A 219 -10.57 -0.57 -11.91
N ARG A 220 -9.77 -0.03 -10.99
CA ARG A 220 -10.21 1.02 -10.08
C ARG A 220 -10.43 2.35 -10.81
N LEU A 221 -9.54 2.71 -11.72
CA LEU A 221 -9.67 3.92 -12.55
C LEU A 221 -10.91 3.87 -13.45
N GLU A 222 -11.24 2.70 -14.02
CA GLU A 222 -12.49 2.53 -14.78
C GLU A 222 -13.75 2.78 -13.95
N LEU A 223 -13.73 2.41 -12.66
CA LEU A 223 -14.85 2.66 -11.75
C LEU A 223 -15.06 4.15 -11.44
N TYR A 224 -14.08 5.00 -11.64
CA TYR A 224 -14.25 6.46 -11.47
C TYR A 224 -14.94 7.13 -12.68
N LYS A 225 -14.87 6.52 -13.87
CA LYS A 225 -15.43 7.10 -15.11
C LYS A 225 -16.95 7.35 -15.07
N PRO A 226 -17.80 6.38 -14.66
CA PRO A 226 -19.24 6.57 -14.59
C PRO A 226 -19.70 7.63 -13.59
N MET A 227 -18.84 7.97 -12.62
CA MET A 227 -19.16 8.91 -11.55
C MET A 227 -18.85 10.36 -11.92
N ARG A 228 -18.22 10.58 -13.08
CA ARG A 228 -17.92 11.91 -13.63
C ARG A 228 -19.16 12.54 -14.30
N GLU A 229 -20.17 11.74 -14.61
CA GLU A 229 -21.37 12.13 -15.35
C GLU A 229 -22.58 12.40 -14.43
N GLU A 230 -22.48 12.18 -13.13
CA GLU A 230 -23.49 12.48 -12.12
C GLU A 230 -23.18 13.80 -11.36
#